data_81e5a79062099f1d47d600685f05daf5
#
_entry.id   81e5a79062099f1d47d600685f05daf5
#
_cell.length_a   1.000
_cell.length_b   1.000
_cell.length_c   1.000
_cell.angle_alpha   90.00
_cell.angle_beta   90.00
_cell.angle_gamma   90.00
#
_symmetry.space_group_name_H-M   'P 1'
#
loop_
_entity.id
_entity.type
_entity.pdbx_description
1 polymer ?
#
loop_
_entity_poly.entity_id
_entity_poly.type
_entity_poly.pdbx_seq_one_letter_code
_entity_poly.pdbx_strand_id
1 'polypeptide(L)'
;TEIARRLAKLADAPFVKVEATKFTEVGFHGRDVDQIIRDLVDNALTMVKTRMRKKHQQAIDAAVEDTIVMAMIGEHASKETIASFKKLYREGELDDREVEVDVPGTKASGVGGPQDQIGLQEMVIRVDKLFRNGGQGGMGSTKKTCTVAEAKVLLEDSEAEKFMDPDSVNREAIDAVEQDGIVFIDEIDKIVSGPERRYGADASSEGVQRDLLPIIEGSVVSTKHGNVKTDYILFICSGAFHTAKPSDMLAELQGRLPVRVELKGLTGDDFYRILTEPEGNIVKQQVALLATEGVTLEIAEDALREIAAQAEAMNEHVENIGARRLYQIVEAVTSEISFDAPELVREKGVKTIAVDRDDVLARVKDLSKKRDLSKWVL
;
A
#
# COMPACT_ATOMS: atom_id res chain seq x y z
N THR A 1 -10.37 -7.29 6.62
CA THR A 1 -9.53 -6.65 5.56
C THR A 1 -8.25 -7.44 5.31
N GLU A 2 -7.43 -7.73 6.34
CA GLU A 2 -6.11 -8.36 6.16
C GLU A 2 -6.20 -9.78 5.56
N ILE A 3 -7.19 -10.57 5.97
CA ILE A 3 -7.43 -11.91 5.40
C ILE A 3 -7.71 -11.79 3.89
N ALA A 4 -8.60 -10.87 3.50
CA ALA A 4 -8.94 -10.68 2.08
C ALA A 4 -7.75 -10.22 1.26
N ARG A 5 -6.95 -9.28 1.79
CA ARG A 5 -5.72 -8.80 1.12
C ARG A 5 -4.68 -9.90 0.94
N ARG A 6 -4.46 -10.73 1.97
CA ARG A 6 -3.50 -11.85 1.90
C ARG A 6 -3.97 -12.95 0.97
N LEU A 7 -5.28 -13.23 0.95
CA LEU A 7 -5.87 -14.18 0.02
C LEU A 7 -5.69 -13.71 -1.43
N ALA A 8 -5.99 -12.44 -1.71
CA ALA A 8 -5.77 -11.84 -3.03
C ALA A 8 -4.30 -11.93 -3.47
N LYS A 9 -3.37 -11.61 -2.56
CA LYS A 9 -1.93 -11.72 -2.83
C LYS A 9 -1.49 -13.17 -3.10
N LEU A 10 -2.05 -14.14 -2.36
CA LEU A 10 -1.76 -15.56 -2.56
C LEU A 10 -2.29 -16.07 -3.90
N ALA A 11 -3.46 -15.59 -4.31
CA ALA A 11 -4.08 -15.93 -5.59
C ALA A 11 -3.53 -15.12 -6.78
N ASP A 12 -2.59 -14.20 -6.56
CA ASP A 12 -2.09 -13.22 -7.56
C ASP A 12 -3.25 -12.47 -8.25
N ALA A 13 -4.25 -12.07 -7.45
CA ALA A 13 -5.49 -11.43 -7.89
C ALA A 13 -5.46 -9.92 -7.62
N PRO A 14 -5.99 -9.09 -8.54
CA PRO A 14 -6.17 -7.65 -8.32
C PRO A 14 -7.06 -7.41 -7.10
N PHE A 15 -6.63 -6.51 -6.21
CA PHE A 15 -7.34 -6.21 -4.96
C PHE A 15 -7.46 -4.72 -4.73
N VAL A 16 -8.66 -4.27 -4.39
CA VAL A 16 -8.90 -2.92 -3.90
C VAL A 16 -9.69 -2.95 -2.59
N LYS A 17 -9.29 -2.11 -1.65
CA LYS A 17 -10.06 -1.83 -0.44
C LYS A 17 -10.62 -0.42 -0.51
N VAL A 18 -11.91 -0.30 -0.30
CA VAL A 18 -12.62 0.98 -0.21
C VAL A 18 -13.45 1.03 1.07
N GLU A 19 -13.78 2.24 1.53
CA GLU A 19 -14.70 2.46 2.64
C GLU A 19 -16.02 2.98 2.07
N ALA A 20 -17.14 2.37 2.46
CA ALA A 20 -18.46 2.73 1.94
C ALA A 20 -18.81 4.21 2.17
N THR A 21 -18.32 4.79 3.27
CA THR A 21 -18.54 6.20 3.64
C THR A 21 -17.86 7.22 2.73
N LYS A 22 -16.93 6.78 1.86
CA LYS A 22 -16.25 7.68 0.89
C LYS A 22 -17.09 7.96 -0.36
N PHE A 23 -18.15 7.20 -0.57
CA PHE A 23 -19.03 7.35 -1.72
C PHE A 23 -20.26 8.16 -1.33
N THR A 24 -20.77 8.90 -2.29
CA THR A 24 -22.02 9.64 -2.15
C THR A 24 -22.87 9.35 -3.38
N GLU A 25 -24.18 9.49 -3.23
CA GLU A 25 -25.13 9.34 -4.33
C GLU A 25 -24.71 10.20 -5.53
N VAL A 26 -24.88 9.67 -6.74
CA VAL A 26 -24.53 10.36 -8.00
C VAL A 26 -25.23 11.73 -8.06
N GLY A 27 -24.43 12.77 -8.26
CA GLY A 27 -24.91 14.17 -8.28
C GLY A 27 -24.64 14.98 -7.01
N PHE A 28 -24.17 14.36 -5.92
CA PHE A 28 -23.66 15.03 -4.72
C PHE A 28 -22.13 15.14 -4.73
N HIS A 29 -21.56 15.97 -3.85
CA HIS A 29 -20.11 16.12 -3.71
C HIS A 29 -19.49 14.88 -3.05
N GLY A 30 -18.99 13.95 -3.86
CA GLY A 30 -18.34 12.72 -3.40
C GLY A 30 -17.76 11.91 -4.55
N ARG A 31 -17.19 10.76 -4.24
CA ARG A 31 -16.67 9.83 -5.26
C ARG A 31 -17.80 8.99 -5.80
N ASP A 32 -17.84 8.84 -7.12
CA ASP A 32 -18.70 7.89 -7.82
C ASP A 32 -18.25 6.45 -7.50
N VAL A 33 -19.21 5.54 -7.37
CA VAL A 33 -18.94 4.11 -7.10
C VAL A 33 -18.16 3.42 -8.22
N ASP A 34 -18.29 3.89 -9.47
CA ASP A 34 -17.48 3.43 -10.60
C ASP A 34 -15.97 3.61 -10.36
N GLN A 35 -15.58 4.53 -9.48
CA GLN A 35 -14.19 4.74 -9.13
C GLN A 35 -13.57 3.49 -8.49
N ILE A 36 -14.35 2.63 -7.85
CA ILE A 36 -13.90 1.34 -7.29
C ILE A 36 -13.26 0.49 -8.38
N ILE A 37 -13.95 0.38 -9.51
CA ILE A 37 -13.49 -0.45 -10.64
C ILE A 37 -12.28 0.21 -11.33
N ARG A 38 -12.28 1.54 -11.45
CA ARG A 38 -11.13 2.27 -12.00
C ARG A 38 -9.87 2.07 -11.15
N ASP A 39 -10.01 2.17 -9.83
CA ASP A 39 -8.91 1.94 -8.87
C ASP A 39 -8.45 0.46 -8.91
N LEU A 40 -9.37 -0.50 -9.10
CA LEU A 40 -9.03 -1.92 -9.25
C LEU A 40 -8.20 -2.18 -10.52
N VAL A 41 -8.55 -1.52 -11.64
CA VAL A 41 -7.79 -1.62 -12.90
C VAL A 41 -6.39 -1.01 -12.74
N ASP A 42 -6.26 0.15 -12.10
CA ASP A 42 -4.95 0.77 -11.86
C ASP A 42 -4.05 -0.13 -10.98
N ASN A 43 -4.62 -0.83 -10.00
CA ASN A 43 -3.90 -1.83 -9.21
C ASN A 43 -3.51 -3.06 -10.04
N ALA A 44 -4.42 -3.55 -10.89
CA ALA A 44 -4.14 -4.67 -11.79
C ALA A 44 -3.02 -4.36 -12.78
N LEU A 45 -3.00 -3.16 -13.35
CA LEU A 45 -1.93 -2.70 -14.22
C LEU A 45 -0.57 -2.72 -13.53
N THR A 46 -0.50 -2.24 -12.29
CA THR A 46 0.72 -2.26 -11.51
C THR A 46 1.19 -3.69 -11.23
N MET A 47 0.25 -4.58 -10.91
CA MET A 47 0.51 -6.01 -10.67
C MET A 47 1.02 -6.71 -11.95
N VAL A 48 0.33 -6.52 -13.09
CA VAL A 48 0.71 -7.11 -14.38
C VAL A 48 2.07 -6.60 -14.83
N LYS A 49 2.34 -5.30 -14.73
CA LYS A 49 3.67 -4.73 -15.03
C LYS A 49 4.77 -5.37 -14.18
N THR A 50 4.53 -5.53 -12.89
CA THR A 50 5.51 -6.17 -11.98
C THR A 50 5.73 -7.63 -12.34
N ARG A 51 4.66 -8.36 -12.73
CA ARG A 51 4.74 -9.74 -13.17
C ARG A 51 5.51 -9.88 -14.49
N MET A 52 5.21 -9.03 -15.47
CA MET A 52 5.92 -9.01 -16.76
C MET A 52 7.40 -8.64 -16.59
N ARG A 53 7.71 -7.64 -15.72
CA ARG A 53 9.09 -7.27 -15.41
C ARG A 53 9.86 -8.47 -14.85
N LYS A 54 9.31 -9.19 -13.88
CA LYS A 54 9.94 -10.41 -13.33
C LYS A 54 10.15 -11.48 -14.40
N LYS A 55 9.18 -11.67 -15.30
CA LYS A 55 9.26 -12.64 -16.39
C LYS A 55 10.40 -12.31 -17.38
N HIS A 56 10.62 -11.03 -17.64
CA HIS A 56 11.62 -10.55 -18.59
C HIS A 56 12.92 -10.07 -17.92
N GLN A 57 13.09 -10.25 -16.58
CA GLN A 57 14.20 -9.69 -15.81
C GLN A 57 15.57 -10.00 -16.43
N GLN A 58 15.82 -11.25 -16.84
CA GLN A 58 17.08 -11.64 -17.47
C GLN A 58 17.36 -10.91 -18.78
N ALA A 59 16.32 -10.68 -19.59
CA ALA A 59 16.45 -9.94 -20.85
C ALA A 59 16.66 -8.45 -20.60
N ILE A 60 15.99 -7.90 -19.58
CA ILE A 60 16.17 -6.51 -19.14
C ILE A 60 17.60 -6.29 -18.63
N ASP A 61 18.09 -7.17 -17.75
CA ASP A 61 19.45 -7.09 -17.20
C ASP A 61 20.51 -7.16 -18.32
N ALA A 62 20.31 -8.04 -19.31
CA ALA A 62 21.20 -8.13 -20.45
C ALA A 62 21.17 -6.86 -21.33
N ALA A 63 19.98 -6.27 -21.54
CA ALA A 63 19.85 -5.03 -22.30
C ALA A 63 20.48 -3.83 -21.58
N VAL A 64 20.31 -3.75 -20.26
CA VAL A 64 20.95 -2.72 -19.41
C VAL A 64 22.49 -2.86 -19.45
N GLU A 65 23.00 -4.10 -19.30
CA GLU A 65 24.43 -4.39 -19.42
C GLU A 65 24.97 -3.94 -20.80
N ASP A 66 24.27 -4.28 -21.88
CA ASP A 66 24.64 -3.89 -23.25
C ASP A 66 24.64 -2.37 -23.41
N THR A 67 23.62 -1.68 -22.93
CA THR A 67 23.50 -0.22 -23.04
C THR A 67 24.63 0.49 -22.29
N ILE A 68 24.93 0.09 -21.05
CA ILE A 68 25.99 0.69 -20.23
C ILE A 68 27.38 0.42 -20.86
N VAL A 69 27.66 -0.82 -21.25
CA VAL A 69 28.94 -1.18 -21.84
C VAL A 69 29.15 -0.42 -23.16
N MET A 70 28.12 -0.33 -24.02
CA MET A 70 28.18 0.44 -25.26
C MET A 70 28.38 1.95 -25.03
N ALA A 71 27.74 2.50 -24.02
CA ALA A 71 27.93 3.90 -23.63
C ALA A 71 29.37 4.19 -23.16
N MET A 72 30.06 3.22 -22.54
CA MET A 72 31.43 3.39 -22.05
C MET A 72 32.49 3.23 -23.13
N ILE A 73 32.32 2.29 -24.08
CA ILE A 73 33.38 1.92 -25.05
C ILE A 73 33.09 2.39 -26.47
N GLY A 74 31.84 2.85 -26.73
CA GLY A 74 31.38 3.27 -28.04
C GLY A 74 30.99 2.10 -28.97
N GLU A 75 30.24 2.41 -30.05
CA GLU A 75 29.65 1.42 -30.97
C GLU A 75 30.66 0.67 -31.80
N HIS A 76 31.90 1.12 -31.90
CA HIS A 76 32.94 0.55 -32.80
C HIS A 76 33.95 -0.36 -32.06
N ALA A 77 33.68 -0.73 -30.81
CA ALA A 77 34.59 -1.58 -30.04
C ALA A 77 34.68 -3.01 -30.58
N SER A 78 35.84 -3.65 -30.38
CA SER A 78 36.02 -5.05 -30.77
C SER A 78 35.18 -5.98 -29.87
N LYS A 79 34.79 -7.15 -30.44
CA LYS A 79 34.03 -8.16 -29.66
C LYS A 79 34.75 -8.61 -28.39
N GLU A 80 36.09 -8.66 -28.44
CA GLU A 80 36.93 -9.03 -27.28
C GLU A 80 36.90 -7.95 -26.19
N THR A 81 36.93 -6.68 -26.60
CA THR A 81 36.78 -5.53 -25.65
C THR A 81 35.40 -5.53 -24.98
N ILE A 82 34.33 -5.73 -25.77
CA ILE A 82 32.95 -5.82 -25.24
C ILE A 82 32.87 -6.95 -24.22
N ALA A 83 33.39 -8.14 -24.51
CA ALA A 83 33.37 -9.28 -23.61
C ALA A 83 34.14 -9.01 -22.29
N SER A 84 35.28 -8.34 -22.38
CA SER A 84 36.07 -7.97 -21.20
C SER A 84 35.35 -6.96 -20.33
N PHE A 85 34.72 -5.92 -20.90
CA PHE A 85 33.95 -4.93 -20.16
C PHE A 85 32.68 -5.51 -19.52
N LYS A 86 31.97 -6.41 -20.21
CA LYS A 86 30.86 -7.16 -19.62
C LYS A 86 31.28 -7.97 -18.39
N LYS A 87 32.45 -8.58 -18.43
CA LYS A 87 33.00 -9.32 -17.30
C LYS A 87 33.26 -8.40 -16.12
N LEU A 88 33.93 -7.25 -16.32
CA LEU A 88 34.20 -6.24 -15.29
C LEU A 88 32.88 -5.65 -14.72
N TYR A 89 31.87 -5.44 -15.57
CA TYR A 89 30.55 -4.98 -15.14
C TYR A 89 29.89 -5.97 -14.17
N ARG A 90 29.92 -7.27 -14.51
CA ARG A 90 29.34 -8.34 -13.66
C ARG A 90 30.11 -8.54 -12.36
N GLU A 91 31.41 -8.25 -12.34
CA GLU A 91 32.26 -8.29 -11.15
C GLU A 91 32.13 -7.03 -10.28
N GLY A 92 31.39 -5.99 -10.73
CA GLY A 92 31.14 -4.74 -10.00
C GLY A 92 32.33 -3.77 -10.01
N GLU A 93 33.39 -4.04 -10.78
CA GLU A 93 34.58 -3.19 -10.84
C GLU A 93 34.35 -1.84 -11.56
N LEU A 94 33.23 -1.71 -12.24
CA LEU A 94 32.85 -0.51 -12.98
C LEU A 94 31.83 0.37 -12.27
N ASP A 95 31.30 -0.03 -11.11
CA ASP A 95 30.16 0.63 -10.44
C ASP A 95 30.38 2.13 -10.12
N ASP A 96 31.62 2.50 -9.78
CA ASP A 96 32.00 3.88 -9.44
C ASP A 96 32.42 4.73 -10.68
N ARG A 97 32.45 4.14 -11.88
CA ARG A 97 32.80 4.90 -13.08
C ARG A 97 31.63 5.73 -13.58
N GLU A 98 31.97 6.92 -14.09
CA GLU A 98 31.01 7.79 -14.75
C GLU A 98 30.70 7.33 -16.16
N VAL A 99 29.42 7.34 -16.51
CA VAL A 99 28.92 7.02 -17.83
C VAL A 99 27.85 8.02 -18.25
N GLU A 100 27.83 8.38 -19.54
CA GLU A 100 26.79 9.21 -20.12
C GLU A 100 25.72 8.30 -20.74
N VAL A 101 24.51 8.32 -20.16
CA VAL A 101 23.39 7.49 -20.63
C VAL A 101 22.23 8.36 -21.08
N ASP A 102 21.55 7.90 -22.12
CA ASP A 102 20.31 8.50 -22.58
C ASP A 102 19.14 8.01 -21.73
N VAL A 103 18.63 8.89 -20.85
CA VAL A 103 17.46 8.60 -20.04
C VAL A 103 16.24 9.23 -20.69
N PRO A 104 15.15 8.48 -20.92
CA PRO A 104 13.90 9.07 -21.38
C PRO A 104 13.47 10.18 -20.42
N GLY A 105 13.23 11.36 -20.96
CA GLY A 105 12.77 12.48 -20.14
C GLY A 105 11.52 12.06 -19.37
N THR A 106 11.60 11.99 -18.05
CA THR A 106 10.43 11.78 -17.19
C THR A 106 9.38 12.80 -17.57
N LYS A 107 8.24 12.35 -18.08
CA LYS A 107 7.04 13.19 -18.15
C LYS A 107 6.81 13.64 -16.72
N ALA A 108 7.11 14.91 -16.43
CA ALA A 108 6.74 15.52 -15.19
C ALA A 108 5.22 15.31 -15.06
N SER A 109 4.82 14.32 -14.29
CA SER A 109 3.44 14.15 -13.87
C SER A 109 3.08 15.43 -13.16
N GLY A 110 2.26 16.26 -13.82
CA GLY A 110 1.77 17.49 -13.26
C GLY A 110 0.94 17.19 -12.02
N VAL A 111 1.61 17.10 -10.90
CA VAL A 111 0.97 17.25 -9.61
C VAL A 111 0.71 18.72 -9.45
N GLY A 112 -0.49 19.15 -9.85
CA GLY A 112 -1.04 20.45 -9.52
C GLY A 112 -1.25 20.55 -8.02
N GLY A 113 -0.22 20.97 -7.29
CA GLY A 113 -0.37 21.55 -5.95
C GLY A 113 -0.52 23.06 -6.12
N PRO A 114 -1.46 23.71 -5.43
CA PRO A 114 -1.57 25.16 -5.45
C PRO A 114 -0.44 25.74 -4.59
N GLN A 115 0.32 26.64 -5.19
CA GLN A 115 1.20 27.57 -4.48
C GLN A 115 2.67 27.14 -4.31
N ASP A 116 3.42 27.28 -5.42
CA ASP A 116 4.79 27.76 -5.32
C ASP A 116 5.05 28.71 -6.50
N GLN A 117 5.46 29.94 -6.17
CA GLN A 117 5.85 30.98 -7.11
C GLN A 117 7.17 30.55 -7.78
N ILE A 118 7.04 29.78 -8.87
CA ILE A 118 8.18 29.52 -9.75
C ILE A 118 8.49 30.83 -10.48
N GLY A 119 9.65 31.40 -10.19
CA GLY A 119 10.08 32.67 -10.72
C GLY A 119 10.08 32.68 -12.26
N LEU A 120 9.63 33.77 -12.85
CA LEU A 120 9.59 34.04 -14.30
C LEU A 120 10.89 33.68 -15.04
N GLN A 121 12.03 33.65 -14.37
CA GLN A 121 13.33 33.29 -14.95
C GLN A 121 13.47 31.80 -15.32
N GLU A 122 12.90 30.86 -14.55
CA GLU A 122 12.93 29.44 -14.89
C GLU A 122 12.00 29.10 -16.05
N MET A 123 10.89 29.84 -16.17
CA MET A 123 9.93 29.68 -17.29
C MET A 123 10.57 30.12 -18.62
N VAL A 124 11.35 31.22 -18.62
CA VAL A 124 12.06 31.73 -19.80
C VAL A 124 13.12 30.74 -20.28
N ILE A 125 13.86 30.11 -19.38
CA ILE A 125 14.91 29.12 -19.73
C ILE A 125 14.28 27.85 -20.34
N ARG A 126 13.09 27.45 -19.87
CA ARG A 126 12.37 26.31 -20.45
C ARG A 126 11.79 26.62 -21.83
N VAL A 127 11.28 27.81 -22.03
CA VAL A 127 10.73 28.29 -23.34
C VAL A 127 11.86 28.47 -24.36
N ASP A 128 13.03 28.99 -23.97
CA ASP A 128 14.19 29.15 -24.87
C ASP A 128 14.75 27.80 -25.32
N LYS A 129 14.79 26.78 -24.43
CA LYS A 129 15.13 25.40 -24.82
C LYS A 129 14.11 24.75 -25.75
N LEU A 130 12.82 25.09 -25.62
CA LEU A 130 11.76 24.57 -26.50
C LEU A 130 11.83 25.16 -27.92
N PHE A 131 12.18 26.44 -28.04
CA PHE A 131 12.28 27.15 -29.33
C PHE A 131 13.61 26.92 -30.05
N ARG A 132 14.68 26.63 -29.34
CA ARG A 132 16.01 26.43 -29.95
C ARG A 132 16.18 25.03 -30.59
N ASN A 133 15.28 24.09 -30.27
CA ASN A 133 15.26 22.74 -30.84
C ASN A 133 14.08 22.56 -31.81
N GLY A 134 13.80 23.58 -32.59
CA GLY A 134 12.75 23.55 -33.63
C GLY A 134 13.05 22.54 -34.72
N GLY A 135 12.34 21.44 -34.70
CA GLY A 135 12.28 20.52 -35.84
C GLY A 135 12.09 19.06 -35.46
N GLN A 136 10.88 18.60 -35.61
CA GLN A 136 10.50 17.19 -35.76
C GLN A 136 10.38 16.35 -34.50
N GLY A 137 9.15 15.98 -34.20
CA GLY A 137 8.66 15.18 -33.10
C GLY A 137 9.50 13.94 -32.77
N GLY A 138 10.32 14.07 -31.74
CA GLY A 138 11.00 12.97 -31.08
C GLY A 138 10.88 13.21 -29.56
N MET A 139 10.45 12.21 -28.82
CA MET A 139 10.50 12.18 -27.37
C MET A 139 11.94 12.45 -26.93
N GLY A 140 12.23 13.67 -26.42
CA GLY A 140 13.58 14.11 -26.09
C GLY A 140 14.20 13.24 -25.01
N SER A 141 15.15 12.39 -25.37
CA SER A 141 16.06 11.76 -24.41
C SER A 141 16.97 12.85 -23.84
N THR A 142 17.17 12.86 -22.53
CA THR A 142 18.08 13.77 -21.86
C THR A 142 19.34 12.98 -21.51
N LYS A 143 20.49 13.39 -22.06
CA LYS A 143 21.77 12.81 -21.69
C LYS A 143 22.10 13.17 -20.24
N LYS A 144 22.35 12.16 -19.42
CA LYS A 144 22.71 12.33 -18.01
C LYS A 144 24.02 11.60 -17.73
N THR A 145 24.98 12.33 -17.14
CA THR A 145 26.19 11.73 -16.62
C THR A 145 25.95 11.28 -15.18
N CYS A 146 26.15 10.01 -14.90
CA CYS A 146 25.98 9.42 -13.57
C CYS A 146 26.92 8.21 -13.42
N THR A 147 27.03 7.67 -12.21
CA THR A 147 27.81 6.44 -11.99
C THR A 147 27.12 5.23 -12.64
N VAL A 148 27.86 4.18 -12.94
CA VAL A 148 27.32 2.93 -13.51
C VAL A 148 26.26 2.34 -12.58
N ALA A 149 26.46 2.40 -11.27
CA ALA A 149 25.46 1.94 -10.28
C ALA A 149 24.14 2.70 -10.39
N GLU A 150 24.20 4.04 -10.53
CA GLU A 150 23.00 4.88 -10.75
C GLU A 150 22.38 4.66 -12.13
N ALA A 151 23.21 4.53 -13.18
CA ALA A 151 22.77 4.27 -14.55
C ALA A 151 21.99 2.95 -14.63
N LYS A 152 22.43 1.91 -13.92
CA LYS A 152 21.74 0.63 -13.84
C LYS A 152 20.29 0.79 -13.40
N VAL A 153 20.05 1.50 -12.31
CA VAL A 153 18.69 1.74 -11.78
C VAL A 153 17.84 2.55 -12.77
N LEU A 154 18.43 3.61 -13.36
CA LEU A 154 17.71 4.50 -14.29
C LEU A 154 17.34 3.80 -15.62
N LEU A 155 18.25 2.97 -16.14
CA LEU A 155 18.05 2.26 -17.39
C LEU A 155 17.13 1.04 -17.22
N GLU A 156 17.11 0.41 -16.05
CA GLU A 156 16.27 -0.76 -15.78
C GLU A 156 14.78 -0.46 -16.04
N ASP A 157 14.28 0.68 -15.61
CA ASP A 157 12.91 1.10 -15.87
C ASP A 157 12.65 1.37 -17.36
N SER A 158 13.59 2.05 -18.02
CA SER A 158 13.48 2.35 -19.45
C SER A 158 13.58 1.11 -20.34
N GLU A 159 14.49 0.18 -20.03
CA GLU A 159 14.61 -1.06 -20.77
C GLU A 159 13.40 -1.96 -20.52
N ALA A 160 12.89 -2.02 -19.27
CA ALA A 160 11.69 -2.77 -18.96
C ALA A 160 10.48 -2.31 -19.78
N GLU A 161 10.32 -1.00 -20.01
CA GLU A 161 9.24 -0.46 -20.86
C GLU A 161 9.32 -0.95 -22.31
N LYS A 162 10.52 -1.21 -22.85
CA LYS A 162 10.68 -1.71 -24.22
C LYS A 162 10.21 -3.15 -24.41
N PHE A 163 10.25 -3.95 -23.32
CA PHE A 163 9.77 -5.34 -23.32
C PHE A 163 8.28 -5.46 -23.02
N MET A 164 7.61 -4.36 -22.69
CA MET A 164 6.19 -4.34 -22.35
C MET A 164 5.40 -3.59 -23.42
N ASP A 165 4.62 -4.32 -24.23
CA ASP A 165 3.64 -3.72 -25.12
C ASP A 165 2.47 -3.16 -24.31
N PRO A 166 2.19 -1.84 -24.34
CA PRO A 166 1.15 -1.21 -23.54
C PRO A 166 -0.24 -1.83 -23.76
N ASP A 167 -0.55 -2.22 -25.00
CA ASP A 167 -1.86 -2.78 -25.33
C ASP A 167 -2.01 -4.20 -24.78
N SER A 168 -0.93 -4.97 -24.74
CA SER A 168 -0.91 -6.29 -24.11
C SER A 168 -1.05 -6.19 -22.61
N VAL A 169 -0.35 -5.25 -21.95
CA VAL A 169 -0.46 -4.98 -20.51
C VAL A 169 -1.88 -4.57 -20.13
N ASN A 170 -2.51 -3.66 -20.91
CA ASN A 170 -3.88 -3.22 -20.66
C ASN A 170 -4.87 -4.37 -20.78
N ARG A 171 -4.77 -5.19 -21.82
CA ARG A 171 -5.65 -6.37 -22.02
C ARG A 171 -5.51 -7.35 -20.87
N GLU A 172 -4.28 -7.73 -20.51
CA GLU A 172 -4.04 -8.69 -19.44
C GLU A 172 -4.52 -8.14 -18.08
N ALA A 173 -4.41 -6.83 -17.85
CA ALA A 173 -4.92 -6.20 -16.63
C ALA A 173 -6.45 -6.20 -16.57
N ILE A 174 -7.12 -5.91 -17.68
CA ILE A 174 -8.59 -5.97 -17.77
C ILE A 174 -9.08 -7.40 -17.57
N ASP A 175 -8.47 -8.38 -18.23
CA ASP A 175 -8.81 -9.80 -18.07
C ASP A 175 -8.62 -10.26 -16.62
N ALA A 176 -7.52 -9.86 -15.97
CA ALA A 176 -7.28 -10.18 -14.57
C ALA A 176 -8.32 -9.55 -13.64
N VAL A 177 -8.76 -8.31 -13.90
CA VAL A 177 -9.83 -7.66 -13.13
C VAL A 177 -11.16 -8.37 -13.34
N GLU A 178 -11.52 -8.69 -14.58
CA GLU A 178 -12.80 -9.32 -14.89
C GLU A 178 -12.90 -10.75 -14.33
N GLN A 179 -11.81 -11.52 -14.30
CA GLN A 179 -11.83 -12.93 -13.90
C GLN A 179 -11.48 -13.16 -12.43
N ASP A 180 -10.51 -12.40 -11.90
CA ASP A 180 -9.90 -12.65 -10.59
C ASP A 180 -10.03 -11.46 -9.64
N GLY A 181 -10.67 -10.36 -10.05
CA GLY A 181 -10.76 -9.12 -9.27
C GLY A 181 -11.45 -9.29 -7.93
N ILE A 182 -10.90 -8.70 -6.89
CA ILE A 182 -11.47 -8.72 -5.53
C ILE A 182 -11.65 -7.28 -5.03
N VAL A 183 -12.88 -6.93 -4.71
CA VAL A 183 -13.27 -5.65 -4.11
C VAL A 183 -13.68 -5.87 -2.66
N PHE A 184 -13.00 -5.19 -1.74
CA PHE A 184 -13.33 -5.20 -0.33
C PHE A 184 -13.93 -3.86 0.08
N ILE A 185 -15.22 -3.86 0.44
CA ILE A 185 -15.97 -2.68 0.89
C ILE A 185 -16.07 -2.73 2.41
N ASP A 186 -15.35 -1.82 3.08
CA ASP A 186 -15.35 -1.70 4.54
C ASP A 186 -16.44 -0.73 5.02
N GLU A 187 -16.88 -0.90 6.26
CA GLU A 187 -17.88 -0.05 6.91
C GLU A 187 -19.23 0.05 6.16
N ILE A 188 -19.67 -1.07 5.54
CA ILE A 188 -20.95 -1.10 4.80
C ILE A 188 -22.14 -0.77 5.71
N ASP A 189 -22.05 -1.05 7.00
CA ASP A 189 -23.08 -0.74 7.99
C ASP A 189 -23.35 0.78 8.14
N LYS A 190 -22.40 1.63 7.76
CA LYS A 190 -22.53 3.09 7.86
C LYS A 190 -23.43 3.69 6.78
N ILE A 191 -23.61 2.98 5.66
CA ILE A 191 -24.56 3.36 4.61
C ILE A 191 -25.89 2.61 4.73
N VAL A 192 -26.11 1.88 5.84
CA VAL A 192 -27.37 1.20 6.14
C VAL A 192 -28.15 1.98 7.18
N SER A 193 -29.32 2.46 6.82
CA SER A 193 -30.19 3.22 7.71
C SER A 193 -31.07 2.29 8.54
N GLY A 194 -30.94 2.37 9.85
CA GLY A 194 -31.85 1.64 10.75
C GLY A 194 -33.28 2.23 10.73
N PRO A 195 -34.28 1.46 11.18
CA PRO A 195 -35.70 1.84 11.09
C PRO A 195 -36.08 3.15 11.79
N GLU A 196 -35.27 3.65 12.71
CA GLU A 196 -35.54 4.86 13.49
C GLU A 196 -35.03 6.17 12.84
N ARG A 197 -34.22 6.10 11.76
CA ARG A 197 -33.56 7.26 11.15
C ARG A 197 -34.07 7.66 9.76
N ARG A 198 -35.33 7.51 9.45
CA ARG A 198 -35.90 7.72 8.11
C ARG A 198 -36.08 9.18 7.64
N TYR A 199 -35.51 10.20 8.29
CA TYR A 199 -35.70 11.61 7.88
C TYR A 199 -34.39 12.36 7.74
N GLY A 200 -34.05 12.77 6.53
CA GLY A 200 -33.08 13.79 6.17
C GLY A 200 -31.72 13.29 5.62
N ALA A 201 -30.80 12.85 6.46
CA ALA A 201 -29.45 12.46 6.03
C ALA A 201 -29.38 11.06 5.40
N ASP A 202 -30.45 10.31 5.49
CA ASP A 202 -30.53 8.89 5.11
C ASP A 202 -30.75 8.66 3.62
N ALA A 203 -31.28 9.65 2.87
CA ALA A 203 -31.51 9.53 1.45
C ALA A 203 -30.20 9.29 0.66
N SER A 204 -29.11 9.97 1.04
CA SER A 204 -27.80 9.81 0.42
C SER A 204 -27.16 8.44 0.70
N SER A 205 -27.40 7.88 1.89
CA SER A 205 -26.87 6.55 2.27
C SER A 205 -27.56 5.43 1.51
N GLU A 206 -28.88 5.50 1.34
CA GLU A 206 -29.66 4.56 0.51
C GLU A 206 -29.30 4.72 -0.97
N GLY A 207 -29.00 5.94 -1.43
CA GLY A 207 -28.52 6.23 -2.78
C GLY A 207 -27.24 5.48 -3.09
N VAL A 208 -26.25 5.48 -2.18
CA VAL A 208 -25.00 4.74 -2.37
C VAL A 208 -25.23 3.23 -2.48
N GLN A 209 -26.18 2.65 -1.72
CA GLN A 209 -26.52 1.25 -1.87
C GLN A 209 -27.12 0.96 -3.26
N ARG A 210 -27.95 1.86 -3.80
CA ARG A 210 -28.54 1.76 -5.14
C ARG A 210 -27.48 1.89 -6.23
N ASP A 211 -26.49 2.78 -6.04
CA ASP A 211 -25.39 2.98 -6.99
C ASP A 211 -24.42 1.78 -7.00
N LEU A 212 -24.21 1.11 -5.86
CA LEU A 212 -23.41 -0.11 -5.76
C LEU A 212 -24.07 -1.32 -6.44
N LEU A 213 -25.40 -1.35 -6.51
CA LEU A 213 -26.15 -2.50 -6.98
C LEU A 213 -25.78 -2.91 -8.41
N PRO A 214 -25.75 -2.02 -9.42
CA PRO A 214 -25.38 -2.38 -10.79
C PRO A 214 -23.97 -2.99 -10.87
N ILE A 215 -23.01 -2.48 -10.10
CA ILE A 215 -21.64 -2.97 -10.11
C ILE A 215 -21.55 -4.38 -9.52
N ILE A 216 -22.31 -4.66 -8.47
CA ILE A 216 -22.36 -5.98 -7.81
C ILE A 216 -23.21 -6.98 -8.62
N GLU A 217 -24.22 -6.51 -9.34
CA GLU A 217 -25.06 -7.36 -10.21
C GLU A 217 -24.38 -7.77 -11.50
N GLY A 218 -23.44 -7.00 -11.97
CA GLY A 218 -22.77 -7.14 -13.24
C GLY A 218 -23.16 -6.00 -14.19
N SER A 219 -22.17 -5.15 -14.47
CA SER A 219 -22.30 -4.02 -15.38
C SER A 219 -21.00 -3.80 -16.14
N VAL A 220 -21.03 -2.87 -17.10
CA VAL A 220 -19.85 -2.47 -17.86
C VAL A 220 -19.43 -1.09 -17.40
N VAL A 221 -18.27 -1.00 -16.77
CA VAL A 221 -17.68 0.27 -16.33
C VAL A 221 -16.63 0.74 -17.32
N SER A 222 -16.76 1.99 -17.78
CA SER A 222 -15.78 2.61 -18.68
C SER A 222 -14.60 3.17 -17.89
N THR A 223 -13.39 2.76 -18.29
CA THR A 223 -12.13 3.23 -17.71
C THR A 223 -11.23 3.84 -18.80
N LYS A 224 -10.17 4.54 -18.39
CA LYS A 224 -9.17 5.09 -19.34
C LYS A 224 -8.38 4.00 -20.10
N HIS A 225 -8.45 2.74 -19.66
CA HIS A 225 -7.75 1.61 -20.22
C HIS A 225 -8.65 0.68 -21.05
N GLY A 226 -9.96 0.91 -21.01
CA GLY A 226 -10.98 0.12 -21.71
C GLY A 226 -12.21 -0.11 -20.83
N ASN A 227 -13.17 -0.84 -21.37
CA ASN A 227 -14.38 -1.23 -20.66
C ASN A 227 -14.13 -2.50 -19.85
N VAL A 228 -14.68 -2.55 -18.64
CA VAL A 228 -14.53 -3.66 -17.68
C VAL A 228 -15.90 -4.19 -17.31
N LYS A 229 -16.09 -5.48 -17.43
CA LYS A 229 -17.29 -6.20 -16.96
C LYS A 229 -17.11 -6.63 -15.52
N THR A 230 -18.11 -6.41 -14.68
CA THR A 230 -18.01 -6.69 -13.24
C THR A 230 -18.63 -8.03 -12.83
N ASP A 231 -19.10 -8.84 -13.79
CA ASP A 231 -19.89 -10.06 -13.56
C ASP A 231 -19.19 -11.10 -12.67
N TYR A 232 -17.87 -11.22 -12.76
CA TYR A 232 -17.09 -12.23 -12.01
C TYR A 232 -16.19 -11.65 -10.92
N ILE A 233 -16.30 -10.34 -10.65
CA ILE A 233 -15.55 -9.70 -9.56
C ILE A 233 -16.13 -10.18 -8.22
N LEU A 234 -15.24 -10.59 -7.30
CA LEU A 234 -15.63 -10.96 -5.95
C LEU A 234 -15.79 -9.72 -5.08
N PHE A 235 -17.01 -9.47 -4.60
CA PHE A 235 -17.31 -8.42 -3.65
C PHE A 235 -17.36 -8.96 -2.23
N ILE A 236 -16.59 -8.38 -1.31
CA ILE A 236 -16.57 -8.71 0.12
C ILE A 236 -16.94 -7.43 0.88
N CYS A 237 -18.07 -7.44 1.55
CA CYS A 237 -18.51 -6.33 2.39
C CYS A 237 -18.25 -6.63 3.86
N SER A 238 -17.75 -5.66 4.63
CA SER A 238 -17.58 -5.79 6.08
C SER A 238 -18.23 -4.61 6.81
N GLY A 239 -18.75 -4.88 7.99
CA GLY A 239 -19.33 -3.88 8.87
C GLY A 239 -19.48 -4.41 10.29
N ALA A 240 -19.52 -3.52 11.25
CA ALA A 240 -19.70 -3.87 12.66
C ALA A 240 -21.18 -4.11 13.04
N PHE A 241 -22.11 -3.50 12.30
CA PHE A 241 -23.57 -3.63 12.49
C PHE A 241 -24.06 -3.40 13.93
N HIS A 242 -23.48 -2.41 14.63
CA HIS A 242 -23.89 -2.09 16.00
C HIS A 242 -25.26 -1.39 16.05
N THR A 243 -25.54 -0.48 15.11
CA THR A 243 -26.76 0.34 15.06
C THR A 243 -27.77 -0.13 14.01
N ALA A 244 -27.32 -0.81 12.99
CA ALA A 244 -28.13 -1.40 11.93
C ALA A 244 -27.89 -2.91 11.88
N LYS A 245 -28.76 -3.64 11.21
CA LYS A 245 -28.60 -5.08 10.97
C LYS A 245 -28.36 -5.35 9.49
N PRO A 246 -27.72 -6.46 9.12
CA PRO A 246 -27.61 -6.85 7.70
C PRO A 246 -28.97 -6.96 6.99
N SER A 247 -30.06 -7.22 7.76
CA SER A 247 -31.45 -7.24 7.24
C SER A 247 -32.02 -5.85 6.91
N ASP A 248 -31.37 -4.79 7.33
CA ASP A 248 -31.82 -3.42 7.07
C ASP A 248 -31.24 -2.85 5.77
N MET A 249 -30.33 -3.59 5.12
CA MET A 249 -29.83 -3.29 3.77
C MET A 249 -30.97 -3.42 2.75
N LEU A 250 -30.83 -2.78 1.58
CA LEU A 250 -31.75 -2.98 0.47
C LEU A 250 -31.89 -4.48 0.12
N ALA A 251 -33.11 -4.94 -0.09
CA ALA A 251 -33.41 -6.36 -0.33
C ALA A 251 -32.65 -6.92 -1.55
N GLU A 252 -32.52 -6.12 -2.59
CA GLU A 252 -31.77 -6.44 -3.80
C GLU A 252 -30.29 -6.68 -3.49
N LEU A 253 -29.68 -5.79 -2.69
CA LEU A 253 -28.29 -5.91 -2.28
C LEU A 253 -28.06 -7.13 -1.38
N GLN A 254 -28.99 -7.42 -0.47
CA GLN A 254 -28.94 -8.63 0.34
C GLN A 254 -28.98 -9.92 -0.51
N GLY A 255 -29.75 -9.92 -1.60
CA GLY A 255 -29.83 -11.02 -2.55
C GLY A 255 -28.55 -11.28 -3.31
N ARG A 256 -27.74 -10.23 -3.52
CA ARG A 256 -26.43 -10.30 -4.21
C ARG A 256 -25.25 -10.57 -3.27
N LEU A 257 -25.46 -10.40 -1.97
CA LEU A 257 -24.49 -10.71 -0.91
C LEU A 257 -25.04 -11.85 -0.01
N PRO A 258 -25.28 -13.04 -0.56
CA PRO A 258 -25.99 -14.10 0.16
C PRO A 258 -25.16 -14.79 1.24
N VAL A 259 -23.82 -14.79 1.08
CA VAL A 259 -22.92 -15.46 2.02
C VAL A 259 -22.65 -14.52 3.19
N ARG A 260 -23.02 -14.95 4.39
CA ARG A 260 -22.83 -14.20 5.62
C ARG A 260 -21.88 -14.93 6.54
N VAL A 261 -20.87 -14.22 7.02
CA VAL A 261 -19.84 -14.75 7.94
C VAL A 261 -19.78 -13.83 9.15
N GLU A 262 -19.94 -14.42 10.33
CA GLU A 262 -19.74 -13.74 11.60
C GLU A 262 -18.36 -14.08 12.14
N LEU A 263 -17.54 -13.04 12.38
CA LEU A 263 -16.21 -13.20 12.98
C LEU A 263 -16.34 -13.26 14.50
N LYS A 264 -15.76 -14.28 15.10
CA LYS A 264 -15.70 -14.43 16.56
C LYS A 264 -14.70 -13.43 17.15
N GLY A 265 -14.92 -13.05 18.41
CA GLY A 265 -13.93 -12.30 19.19
C GLY A 265 -12.62 -13.09 19.30
N LEU A 266 -11.50 -12.36 19.42
CA LEU A 266 -10.19 -12.97 19.62
C LEU A 266 -10.02 -13.35 21.10
N THR A 267 -9.47 -14.54 21.34
CA THR A 267 -9.09 -15.03 22.68
C THR A 267 -7.66 -14.62 23.02
N GLY A 268 -7.28 -14.76 24.30
CA GLY A 268 -5.90 -14.53 24.75
C GLY A 268 -4.87 -15.35 23.98
N ASP A 269 -5.21 -16.60 23.66
CA ASP A 269 -4.34 -17.46 22.85
C ASP A 269 -4.20 -16.95 21.41
N ASP A 270 -5.28 -16.44 20.81
CA ASP A 270 -5.23 -15.84 19.48
C ASP A 270 -4.36 -14.57 19.50
N PHE A 271 -4.49 -13.72 20.52
CA PHE A 271 -3.64 -12.55 20.69
C PHE A 271 -2.17 -12.91 20.86
N TYR A 272 -1.86 -13.94 21.64
CA TYR A 272 -0.49 -14.43 21.79
C TYR A 272 0.09 -14.92 20.44
N ARG A 273 -0.69 -15.68 19.68
CA ARG A 273 -0.30 -16.13 18.33
C ARG A 273 -0.06 -14.97 17.38
N ILE A 274 -0.89 -13.93 17.42
CA ILE A 274 -0.72 -12.71 16.60
C ILE A 274 0.58 -11.97 16.96
N LEU A 275 1.00 -12.00 18.24
CA LEU A 275 2.25 -11.39 18.70
C LEU A 275 3.50 -12.19 18.27
N THR A 276 3.39 -13.50 18.09
CA THR A 276 4.55 -14.40 17.94
C THR A 276 4.71 -15.01 16.56
N GLU A 277 3.64 -15.52 15.94
CA GLU A 277 3.70 -16.31 14.71
C GLU A 277 4.00 -15.50 13.43
N PRO A 278 3.36 -14.34 13.17
CA PRO A 278 3.59 -13.63 11.93
C PRO A 278 5.03 -13.15 11.79
N GLU A 279 5.58 -13.22 10.57
CA GLU A 279 6.95 -12.79 10.29
C GLU A 279 7.17 -11.32 10.63
N GLY A 280 6.23 -10.43 10.25
CA GLY A 280 6.24 -9.00 10.54
C GLY A 280 5.33 -8.62 11.71
N ASN A 281 5.36 -9.35 12.84
CA ASN A 281 4.54 -9.02 14.02
C ASN A 281 4.98 -7.71 14.68
N ILE A 282 4.09 -7.12 15.50
CA ILE A 282 4.34 -5.84 16.14
C ILE A 282 5.54 -5.86 17.09
N VAL A 283 5.81 -6.99 17.74
CA VAL A 283 6.94 -7.15 18.65
C VAL A 283 8.25 -7.03 17.87
N LYS A 284 8.39 -7.75 16.77
CA LYS A 284 9.58 -7.66 15.90
C LYS A 284 9.75 -6.27 15.29
N GLN A 285 8.66 -5.58 14.99
CA GLN A 285 8.71 -4.18 14.52
C GLN A 285 9.30 -3.27 15.60
N GLN A 286 8.89 -3.41 16.87
CA GLN A 286 9.43 -2.62 17.97
C GLN A 286 10.90 -2.95 18.25
N VAL A 287 11.27 -4.23 18.20
CA VAL A 287 12.67 -4.66 18.31
C VAL A 287 13.54 -4.04 17.22
N ALA A 288 13.07 -4.08 15.97
CA ALA A 288 13.79 -3.48 14.84
C ALA A 288 13.90 -1.95 14.96
N LEU A 289 12.85 -1.28 15.46
CA LEU A 289 12.85 0.17 15.68
C LEU A 289 13.90 0.57 16.73
N LEU A 290 13.93 -0.09 17.88
CA LEU A 290 14.90 0.17 18.94
C LEU A 290 16.33 -0.20 18.54
N ALA A 291 16.49 -1.19 17.68
CA ALA A 291 17.81 -1.56 17.16
C ALA A 291 18.45 -0.40 16.34
N THR A 292 17.65 0.48 15.71
CA THR A 292 18.18 1.67 15.00
C THR A 292 18.85 2.67 15.95
N GLU A 293 18.42 2.71 17.22
CA GLU A 293 19.01 3.53 18.27
C GLU A 293 20.14 2.80 19.03
N GLY A 294 20.49 1.58 18.59
CA GLY A 294 21.55 0.77 19.21
C GLY A 294 21.12 0.00 20.46
N VAL A 295 19.81 -0.15 20.70
CA VAL A 295 19.24 -0.89 21.81
C VAL A 295 18.63 -2.19 21.33
N THR A 296 18.97 -3.30 21.98
CA THR A 296 18.31 -4.60 21.81
C THR A 296 17.17 -4.70 22.81
N LEU A 297 15.93 -4.78 22.33
CA LEU A 297 14.75 -5.02 23.16
C LEU A 297 14.49 -6.53 23.26
N GLU A 298 14.43 -7.07 24.48
CA GLU A 298 14.05 -8.46 24.77
C GLU A 298 12.73 -8.46 25.54
N ILE A 299 11.69 -9.05 24.97
CA ILE A 299 10.39 -9.20 25.65
C ILE A 299 10.26 -10.67 26.06
N ALA A 300 10.13 -10.91 27.35
CA ALA A 300 10.00 -12.25 27.90
C ALA A 300 8.67 -12.91 27.48
N GLU A 301 8.64 -14.24 27.45
CA GLU A 301 7.42 -14.98 27.03
C GLU A 301 6.24 -14.71 27.97
N ASP A 302 6.47 -14.60 29.26
CA ASP A 302 5.46 -14.27 30.27
C ASP A 302 4.91 -12.85 30.08
N ALA A 303 5.74 -11.89 29.65
CA ALA A 303 5.31 -10.55 29.26
C ALA A 303 4.40 -10.57 28.02
N LEU A 304 4.74 -11.38 27.00
CA LEU A 304 3.88 -11.53 25.80
C LEU A 304 2.53 -12.15 26.15
N ARG A 305 2.51 -13.14 27.03
CA ARG A 305 1.27 -13.75 27.52
C ARG A 305 0.43 -12.76 28.33
N GLU A 306 1.06 -11.91 29.14
CA GLU A 306 0.38 -10.88 29.89
C GLU A 306 -0.21 -9.80 28.96
N ILE A 307 0.53 -9.36 27.94
CA ILE A 307 0.04 -8.44 26.89
C ILE A 307 -1.22 -9.03 26.23
N ALA A 308 -1.20 -10.30 25.89
CA ALA A 308 -2.33 -11.00 25.26
C ALA A 308 -3.55 -11.07 26.19
N ALA A 309 -3.35 -11.42 27.47
CA ALA A 309 -4.42 -11.48 28.48
C ALA A 309 -5.04 -10.10 28.76
N GLN A 310 -4.22 -9.05 28.83
CA GLN A 310 -4.70 -7.69 28.99
C GLN A 310 -5.50 -7.21 27.76
N ALA A 311 -5.10 -7.61 26.54
CA ALA A 311 -5.82 -7.29 25.32
C ALA A 311 -7.21 -7.94 25.29
N GLU A 312 -7.32 -9.20 25.70
CA GLU A 312 -8.60 -9.91 25.83
C GLU A 312 -9.50 -9.23 26.86
N ALA A 313 -9.00 -9.05 28.08
CA ALA A 313 -9.76 -8.40 29.16
C ALA A 313 -10.25 -7.00 28.79
N MET A 314 -9.42 -6.20 28.14
CA MET A 314 -9.82 -4.86 27.69
C MET A 314 -10.86 -4.88 26.57
N ASN A 315 -10.81 -5.88 25.66
CA ASN A 315 -11.83 -6.04 24.60
C ASN A 315 -13.17 -6.54 25.16
N GLU A 316 -13.16 -7.29 26.26
CA GLU A 316 -14.39 -7.72 26.94
C GLU A 316 -15.05 -6.59 27.75
N HIS A 317 -14.26 -5.78 28.44
CA HIS A 317 -14.77 -4.82 29.42
C HIS A 317 -15.00 -3.41 28.87
N VAL A 318 -14.37 -3.04 27.74
CA VAL A 318 -14.49 -1.70 27.16
C VAL A 318 -15.22 -1.80 25.80
N GLU A 319 -14.50 -1.71 24.73
CA GLU A 319 -15.00 -1.82 23.36
C GLU A 319 -14.14 -2.81 22.63
N ASN A 320 -14.77 -3.75 21.94
CA ASN A 320 -14.05 -4.74 21.18
C ASN A 320 -13.53 -4.13 19.87
N ILE A 321 -12.24 -3.79 19.85
CA ILE A 321 -11.54 -3.30 18.67
C ILE A 321 -10.63 -4.35 18.03
N GLY A 322 -10.79 -5.61 18.42
CA GLY A 322 -10.04 -6.76 17.90
C GLY A 322 -8.53 -6.62 18.10
N ALA A 323 -7.76 -7.07 17.12
CA ALA A 323 -6.30 -7.07 17.19
C ALA A 323 -5.66 -5.66 17.29
N ARG A 324 -6.39 -4.59 16.96
CA ARG A 324 -5.92 -3.21 17.16
C ARG A 324 -5.57 -2.92 18.63
N ARG A 325 -6.18 -3.65 19.58
CA ARG A 325 -5.86 -3.52 20.99
C ARG A 325 -4.40 -3.83 21.30
N LEU A 326 -3.80 -4.79 20.60
CA LEU A 326 -2.39 -5.12 20.79
C LEU A 326 -1.46 -3.94 20.51
N TYR A 327 -1.74 -3.16 19.45
CA TYR A 327 -0.95 -1.96 19.13
C TYR A 327 -0.95 -0.96 20.30
N GLN A 328 -2.13 -0.72 20.90
CA GLN A 328 -2.26 0.22 22.02
C GLN A 328 -1.48 -0.24 23.26
N ILE A 329 -1.51 -1.56 23.54
CA ILE A 329 -0.83 -2.09 24.72
C ILE A 329 0.69 -2.14 24.48
N VAL A 330 1.13 -2.64 23.34
CA VAL A 330 2.55 -2.71 23.01
C VAL A 330 3.15 -1.31 22.95
N GLU A 331 2.48 -0.34 22.35
CA GLU A 331 2.91 1.06 22.33
C GLU A 331 3.04 1.63 23.75
N ALA A 332 2.08 1.37 24.63
CA ALA A 332 2.18 1.84 26.02
C ALA A 332 3.34 1.20 26.79
N VAL A 333 3.64 -0.06 26.50
CA VAL A 333 4.78 -0.77 27.10
C VAL A 333 6.11 -0.23 26.58
N THR A 334 6.19 0.13 25.30
CA THR A 334 7.46 0.49 24.64
C THR A 334 7.71 1.98 24.50
N SER A 335 6.70 2.86 24.66
CA SER A 335 6.83 4.29 24.38
C SER A 335 7.89 4.98 25.25
N GLU A 336 7.91 4.72 26.57
CA GLU A 336 8.93 5.29 27.46
C GLU A 336 10.33 4.74 27.14
N ILE A 337 10.42 3.43 26.87
CA ILE A 337 11.68 2.79 26.47
C ILE A 337 12.22 3.43 25.19
N SER A 338 11.35 3.67 24.21
CA SER A 338 11.73 4.27 22.93
C SER A 338 12.16 5.72 23.08
N PHE A 339 11.53 6.47 23.99
CA PHE A 339 11.87 7.85 24.26
C PHE A 339 13.25 7.97 24.96
N ASP A 340 13.50 7.12 25.94
CA ASP A 340 14.72 7.15 26.75
C ASP A 340 15.91 6.42 26.07
N ALA A 341 15.67 5.60 25.05
CA ALA A 341 16.70 4.78 24.39
C ALA A 341 17.95 5.54 23.97
N PRO A 342 17.88 6.71 23.29
CA PRO A 342 19.07 7.45 22.89
C PRO A 342 19.91 7.93 24.07
N GLU A 343 19.27 8.35 25.19
CA GLU A 343 19.97 8.80 26.40
C GLU A 343 20.59 7.62 27.16
N LEU A 344 19.88 6.51 27.27
CA LEU A 344 20.37 5.29 27.92
C LEU A 344 21.63 4.75 27.24
N VAL A 345 21.68 4.82 25.91
CA VAL A 345 22.88 4.41 25.15
C VAL A 345 24.04 5.38 25.38
N ARG A 346 23.79 6.70 25.29
CA ARG A 346 24.84 7.72 25.40
C ARG A 346 25.42 7.84 26.80
N GLU A 347 24.56 7.87 27.84
CA GLU A 347 24.96 8.17 29.20
C GLU A 347 25.31 6.91 30.00
N LYS A 348 24.57 5.81 29.81
CA LYS A 348 24.69 4.59 30.62
C LYS A 348 25.29 3.42 29.88
N GLY A 349 25.48 3.52 28.55
CA GLY A 349 26.02 2.43 27.74
C GLY A 349 25.13 1.18 27.72
N VAL A 350 23.81 1.35 28.00
CA VAL A 350 22.85 0.24 28.02
C VAL A 350 22.63 -0.23 26.60
N LYS A 351 22.89 -1.51 26.34
CA LYS A 351 22.70 -2.15 25.02
C LYS A 351 21.49 -3.05 24.94
N THR A 352 21.01 -3.56 26.08
CA THR A 352 19.88 -4.48 26.12
C THR A 352 18.89 -4.03 27.19
N ILE A 353 17.63 -4.01 26.84
CA ILE A 353 16.50 -3.73 27.74
C ILE A 353 15.59 -4.94 27.71
N ALA A 354 15.38 -5.56 28.88
CA ALA A 354 14.45 -6.65 29.07
C ALA A 354 13.12 -6.11 29.61
N VAL A 355 12.03 -6.62 29.10
CA VAL A 355 10.67 -6.31 29.55
C VAL A 355 10.07 -7.61 30.08
N ASP A 356 9.73 -7.62 31.36
CA ASP A 356 9.08 -8.73 32.03
C ASP A 356 7.56 -8.49 32.25
N ARG A 357 6.91 -9.45 32.88
CA ARG A 357 5.47 -9.40 33.18
C ARG A 357 5.10 -8.23 34.08
N ASP A 358 5.90 -7.91 35.07
CA ASP A 358 5.61 -6.86 36.05
C ASP A 358 5.73 -5.48 35.41
N ASP A 359 6.66 -5.30 34.49
CA ASP A 359 6.78 -4.10 33.65
C ASP A 359 5.51 -3.85 32.82
N VAL A 360 4.97 -4.90 32.21
CA VAL A 360 3.72 -4.83 31.44
C VAL A 360 2.56 -4.42 32.36
N LEU A 361 2.40 -5.07 33.50
CA LEU A 361 1.33 -4.76 34.43
C LEU A 361 1.41 -3.33 34.98
N ALA A 362 2.60 -2.84 35.26
CA ALA A 362 2.80 -1.47 35.76
C ALA A 362 2.35 -0.44 34.72
N ARG A 363 2.76 -0.58 33.46
CA ARG A 363 2.49 0.37 32.37
C ARG A 363 1.05 0.30 31.86
N VAL A 364 0.43 -0.88 31.82
CA VAL A 364 -0.96 -1.08 31.40
C VAL A 364 -1.94 -0.50 32.44
N LYS A 365 -1.63 -0.55 33.74
CA LYS A 365 -2.46 0.06 34.79
C LYS A 365 -2.64 1.57 34.59
N ASP A 366 -1.65 2.25 34.07
CA ASP A 366 -1.73 3.69 33.78
C ASP A 366 -2.60 4.02 32.57
N LEU A 367 -2.68 3.13 31.60
CA LEU A 367 -3.64 3.22 30.49
C LEU A 367 -5.10 3.14 30.97
N SER A 368 -5.38 2.26 31.91
CA SER A 368 -6.70 2.10 32.52
C SER A 368 -7.13 3.36 33.28
N LYS A 369 -6.21 3.97 34.03
CA LYS A 369 -6.48 5.19 34.79
C LYS A 369 -6.65 6.45 33.91
N LYS A 370 -5.84 6.61 32.86
CA LYS A 370 -5.96 7.75 31.94
C LYS A 370 -7.28 7.76 31.17
N ARG A 371 -7.90 6.61 30.92
CA ARG A 371 -9.22 6.54 30.26
C ARG A 371 -10.39 6.91 31.14
N ASP A 372 -10.31 6.68 32.45
CA ASP A 372 -11.34 7.16 33.37
C ASP A 372 -11.42 8.70 33.44
N LEU A 373 -10.29 9.37 33.20
CA LEU A 373 -10.25 10.83 33.14
C LEU A 373 -10.79 11.39 31.81
N SER A 374 -10.66 10.65 30.68
CA SER A 374 -11.18 11.11 29.39
C SER A 374 -12.70 11.12 29.28
N LYS A 375 -13.41 10.44 30.18
CA LYS A 375 -14.89 10.55 30.33
C LYS A 375 -15.34 11.87 30.94
N TRP A 376 -14.43 12.65 31.52
CA TRP A 376 -14.71 13.88 32.24
C TRP A 376 -14.10 15.14 31.59
N VAL A 377 -13.39 14.99 30.48
CA VAL A 377 -12.91 16.14 29.71
C VAL A 377 -13.85 16.30 28.51
N LEU A 378 -14.66 17.34 28.56
CA LEU A 378 -15.53 17.84 27.51
C LEU A 378 -14.69 18.42 26.36
#